data_6441cecc2ec40d3266dcc0bf7934edd8
#
_entry.id   6441cecc2ec40d3266dcc0bf7934edd8
#
_cell.length_a   1.000
_cell.length_b   1.000
_cell.length_c   1.000
_cell.angle_alpha   90.00
_cell.angle_beta   90.00
_cell.angle_gamma   90.00
#
_symmetry.space_group_name_H-M   'P 1'
#
loop_
_entity.id
_entity.type
_entity.pdbx_description
1 polymer ?
#
loop_
_entity_poly.entity_id
_entity_poly.type
_entity_poly.pdbx_seq_one_letter_code
_entity_poly.pdbx_strand_id
1 'polypeptide(L)'
;MSETSDPLYLIQSFANTVGPDADVDLLRTREEAAGWLRAAALLPDEAGLSNSEHAALLRLRESIRDVLMAHNGGRQDSGAAVRLTRALADGRLVITVDAESAVGLASAARASYPNLVALVAITVAEAAASGGWLRLKLCPVPNCGRAFHDESGSGRCARHAPG
;
A
#
# COMPACT_ATOMS: atom_id res chain seq x y z
N MET A 1 6.12 -17.88 -12.03
CA MET A 1 6.55 -16.99 -10.91
C MET A 1 5.27 -16.47 -10.28
N SER A 2 5.07 -16.72 -9.01
CA SER A 2 3.82 -16.33 -8.32
C SER A 2 3.76 -14.81 -8.21
N GLU A 3 2.63 -14.20 -8.58
CA GLU A 3 2.35 -12.75 -8.42
C GLU A 3 2.54 -12.24 -6.97
N THR A 4 2.59 -13.16 -6.01
CA THR A 4 2.81 -12.92 -4.58
C THR A 4 4.25 -12.52 -4.22
N SER A 5 5.21 -12.58 -5.15
CA SER A 5 6.62 -12.27 -4.89
C SER A 5 7.02 -10.83 -5.24
N ASP A 6 6.13 -10.05 -5.84
CA ASP A 6 6.39 -8.64 -6.11
C ASP A 6 6.10 -7.82 -4.84
N PRO A 7 7.10 -7.10 -4.30
CA PRO A 7 6.90 -6.23 -3.14
C PRO A 7 5.75 -5.22 -3.34
N LEU A 8 5.54 -4.74 -4.59
CA LEU A 8 4.46 -3.83 -4.92
C LEU A 8 3.06 -4.44 -4.79
N TYR A 9 2.95 -5.78 -4.83
CA TYR A 9 1.68 -6.47 -4.67
C TYR A 9 1.00 -6.15 -3.33
N LEU A 10 1.76 -6.02 -2.25
CA LEU A 10 1.21 -5.62 -0.95
C LEU A 10 0.53 -4.25 -1.03
N ILE A 11 1.19 -3.26 -1.63
CA ILE A 11 0.63 -1.90 -1.75
C ILE A 11 -0.57 -1.90 -2.68
N GLN A 12 -0.47 -2.61 -3.81
CA GLN A 12 -1.57 -2.72 -4.77
C GLN A 12 -2.80 -3.39 -4.15
N SER A 13 -2.63 -4.52 -3.45
CA SER A 13 -3.74 -5.23 -2.80
C SER A 13 -4.35 -4.41 -1.67
N PHE A 14 -3.53 -3.71 -0.88
CA PHE A 14 -3.99 -2.82 0.17
C PHE A 14 -4.79 -1.63 -0.39
N ALA A 15 -4.30 -0.99 -1.45
CA ALA A 15 -5.03 0.08 -2.13
C ALA A 15 -6.36 -0.40 -2.73
N ASN A 16 -6.45 -1.67 -3.13
CA ASN A 16 -7.62 -2.30 -3.73
C ASN A 16 -8.58 -2.94 -2.71
N THR A 17 -8.36 -2.77 -1.42
CA THR A 17 -9.33 -3.21 -0.39
C THR A 17 -10.66 -2.47 -0.48
N VAL A 18 -10.70 -1.32 -1.15
CA VAL A 18 -11.93 -0.66 -1.57
C VAL A 18 -12.18 -0.93 -3.05
N GLY A 19 -13.38 -1.43 -3.37
CA GLY A 19 -13.79 -1.75 -4.73
C GLY A 19 -14.18 -0.52 -5.55
N PRO A 20 -14.46 -0.73 -6.86
CA PRO A 20 -15.09 0.29 -7.69
C PRO A 20 -16.39 0.77 -7.06
N ASP A 21 -16.69 2.05 -7.21
CA ASP A 21 -17.89 2.70 -6.64
C ASP A 21 -18.00 2.64 -5.10
N ALA A 22 -16.95 2.22 -4.42
CA ALA A 22 -16.90 2.02 -2.97
C ALA A 22 -17.98 1.06 -2.41
N ASP A 23 -18.58 0.24 -3.26
CA ASP A 23 -19.61 -0.74 -2.86
C ASP A 23 -19.07 -1.82 -1.92
N VAL A 24 -17.81 -2.20 -2.10
CA VAL A 24 -17.10 -3.17 -1.27
C VAL A 24 -15.90 -2.48 -0.63
N ASP A 25 -15.83 -2.51 0.69
CA ASP A 25 -14.67 -2.08 1.44
C ASP A 25 -14.30 -3.17 2.46
N LEU A 26 -13.20 -3.88 2.20
CA LEU A 26 -12.69 -4.97 3.04
C LEU A 26 -12.13 -4.47 4.39
N LEU A 27 -12.02 -3.15 4.57
CA LEU A 27 -11.55 -2.52 5.80
C LEU A 27 -12.65 -1.69 6.47
N ARG A 28 -13.91 -1.88 6.10
CA ARG A 28 -15.04 -1.06 6.57
C ARG A 28 -15.18 -1.05 8.07
N THR A 29 -15.10 -2.22 8.68
CA THR A 29 -15.10 -2.37 10.13
C THR A 29 -13.73 -2.79 10.64
N ARG A 30 -13.51 -2.59 11.92
CA ARG A 30 -12.28 -3.01 12.59
C ARG A 30 -12.05 -4.51 12.49
N GLU A 31 -13.10 -5.29 12.56
CA GLU A 31 -13.11 -6.75 12.48
C GLU A 31 -12.75 -7.22 11.06
N GLU A 32 -13.35 -6.61 10.02
CA GLU A 32 -13.03 -6.88 8.63
C GLU A 32 -11.57 -6.52 8.32
N ALA A 33 -11.11 -5.36 8.80
CA ALA A 33 -9.73 -4.92 8.65
C ALA A 33 -8.73 -5.88 9.32
N ALA A 34 -9.03 -6.34 10.54
CA ALA A 34 -8.21 -7.34 11.22
C ALA A 34 -8.20 -8.68 10.46
N GLY A 35 -9.32 -9.09 9.90
CA GLY A 35 -9.45 -10.29 9.06
C GLY A 35 -8.59 -10.19 7.80
N TRP A 36 -8.60 -9.05 7.09
CA TRP A 36 -7.76 -8.83 5.93
C TRP A 36 -6.27 -8.88 6.28
N LEU A 37 -5.87 -8.23 7.38
CA LEU A 37 -4.47 -8.24 7.84
C LEU A 37 -3.99 -9.64 8.22
N ARG A 38 -4.82 -10.46 8.84
CA ARG A 38 -4.50 -11.87 9.16
C ARG A 38 -4.33 -12.69 7.88
N ALA A 39 -5.24 -12.55 6.93
CA ALA A 39 -5.14 -13.23 5.64
C ALA A 39 -3.88 -12.84 4.86
N ALA A 40 -3.38 -11.61 5.04
CA ALA A 40 -2.12 -11.13 4.48
C ALA A 40 -0.88 -11.49 5.34
N ALA A 41 -1.04 -12.27 6.42
CA ALA A 41 0.00 -12.60 7.40
C ALA A 41 0.67 -11.37 8.07
N LEU A 42 -0.07 -10.26 8.17
CA LEU A 42 0.40 -9.01 8.76
C LEU A 42 -0.06 -8.81 10.21
N LEU A 43 -0.97 -9.65 10.69
CA LEU A 43 -1.49 -9.64 12.04
C LEU A 43 -1.62 -11.08 12.55
N PRO A 44 -1.24 -11.38 13.80
CA PRO A 44 -1.46 -12.70 14.39
C PRO A 44 -2.95 -13.04 14.50
N ASP A 45 -3.28 -14.33 14.48
CA ASP A 45 -4.67 -14.81 14.48
C ASP A 45 -5.50 -14.31 15.68
N GLU A 46 -4.87 -14.15 16.83
CA GLU A 46 -5.53 -13.72 18.07
C GLU A 46 -5.50 -12.21 18.29
N ALA A 47 -4.78 -11.46 17.43
CA ALA A 47 -4.65 -10.01 17.55
C ALA A 47 -5.81 -9.30 16.84
N GLY A 48 -6.26 -8.20 17.44
CA GLY A 48 -7.21 -7.26 16.84
C GLY A 48 -6.58 -5.90 16.62
N LEU A 49 -7.36 -4.97 16.11
CA LEU A 49 -7.00 -3.56 15.97
C LEU A 49 -7.75 -2.73 17.03
N SER A 50 -7.06 -1.74 17.58
CA SER A 50 -7.74 -0.67 18.32
C SER A 50 -8.49 0.27 17.36
N ASN A 51 -9.38 1.09 17.89
CA ASN A 51 -10.09 2.10 17.07
C ASN A 51 -9.11 3.10 16.41
N SER A 52 -8.06 3.48 17.13
CA SER A 52 -7.04 4.40 16.61
C SER A 52 -6.20 3.77 15.51
N GLU A 53 -5.83 2.50 15.62
CA GLU A 53 -5.10 1.76 14.60
C GLU A 53 -5.97 1.55 13.34
N HIS A 54 -7.24 1.20 13.51
CA HIS A 54 -8.17 1.10 12.39
C HIS A 54 -8.32 2.43 11.64
N ALA A 55 -8.52 3.52 12.36
CA ALA A 55 -8.58 4.85 11.76
C ALA A 55 -7.27 5.23 11.04
N ALA A 56 -6.11 4.88 11.63
CA ALA A 56 -4.81 5.11 11.01
C ALA A 56 -4.61 4.26 9.75
N LEU A 57 -5.06 3.00 9.77
CA LEU A 57 -5.03 2.09 8.62
C LEU A 57 -5.81 2.66 7.43
N LEU A 58 -7.03 3.17 7.68
CA LEU A 58 -7.84 3.81 6.63
C LEU A 58 -7.16 5.06 6.07
N ARG A 59 -6.58 5.90 6.93
CA ARG A 59 -5.83 7.09 6.49
C ARG A 59 -4.59 6.71 5.67
N LEU A 60 -3.86 5.66 6.04
CA LEU A 60 -2.73 5.16 5.27
C LEU A 60 -3.17 4.72 3.87
N ARG A 61 -4.25 3.92 3.77
CA ARG A 61 -4.80 3.49 2.49
C ARG A 61 -5.16 4.68 1.59
N GLU A 62 -5.93 5.62 2.10
CA GLU A 62 -6.35 6.79 1.31
C GLU A 62 -5.16 7.66 0.91
N SER A 63 -4.16 7.82 1.78
CA SER A 63 -2.93 8.56 1.45
C SER A 63 -2.13 7.89 0.33
N ILE A 64 -2.07 6.55 0.32
CA ILE A 64 -1.47 5.79 -0.78
C ILE A 64 -2.27 6.03 -2.07
N ARG A 65 -3.59 5.89 -2.02
CA ARG A 65 -4.47 6.07 -3.20
C ARG A 65 -4.33 7.47 -3.81
N ASP A 66 -4.25 8.51 -2.98
CA ASP A 66 -4.04 9.89 -3.43
C ASP A 66 -2.71 10.05 -4.20
N VAL A 67 -1.63 9.45 -3.69
CA VAL A 67 -0.32 9.48 -4.36
C VAL A 67 -0.36 8.67 -5.66
N LEU A 68 -0.98 7.49 -5.67
CA LEU A 68 -1.13 6.67 -6.88
C LEU A 68 -1.96 7.37 -7.98
N MET A 69 -2.92 8.19 -7.59
CA MET A 69 -3.68 9.04 -8.54
C MET A 69 -2.77 10.12 -9.14
N ALA A 70 -1.90 10.72 -8.32
CA ALA A 70 -0.94 11.72 -8.79
C ALA A 70 0.09 11.12 -9.78
N HIS A 71 0.50 9.85 -9.62
CA HIS A 71 1.38 9.16 -10.56
C HIS A 71 0.78 9.03 -11.97
N ASN A 72 -0.53 9.15 -12.10
CA ASN A 72 -1.23 9.05 -13.38
C ASN A 72 -1.48 10.40 -14.05
N GLY A 73 -0.67 11.41 -13.75
CA GLY A 73 -0.82 12.75 -14.31
C GLY A 73 -2.04 13.51 -13.76
N GLY A 74 -2.64 12.99 -12.70
CA GLY A 74 -3.65 13.69 -11.92
C GLY A 74 -3.09 14.99 -11.34
N ARG A 75 -3.97 15.87 -10.90
CA ARG A 75 -3.59 17.14 -10.27
C ARG A 75 -2.57 16.84 -9.17
N GLN A 76 -1.40 17.47 -9.25
CA GLN A 76 -0.39 17.37 -8.19
C GLN A 76 -0.99 17.93 -6.88
N ASP A 77 -1.46 17.03 -6.03
CA ASP A 77 -1.82 17.38 -4.67
C ASP A 77 -0.56 17.31 -3.80
N SER A 78 0.07 18.48 -3.58
CA SER A 78 1.22 18.57 -2.67
C SER A 78 0.89 18.06 -1.26
N GLY A 79 -0.37 18.07 -0.88
CA GLY A 79 -0.85 17.51 0.39
C GLY A 79 -0.81 15.98 0.43
N ALA A 80 -0.98 15.29 -0.70
CA ALA A 80 -0.96 13.82 -0.75
C ALA A 80 0.39 13.26 -0.28
N ALA A 81 1.49 13.80 -0.79
CA ALA A 81 2.83 13.40 -0.38
C ALA A 81 3.07 13.63 1.12
N VAL A 82 2.62 14.78 1.65
CA VAL A 82 2.74 15.10 3.09
C VAL A 82 1.92 14.14 3.94
N ARG A 83 0.69 13.82 3.53
CA ARG A 83 -0.18 12.87 4.25
C ARG A 83 0.45 11.48 4.28
N LEU A 84 0.96 10.99 3.15
CA LEU A 84 1.63 9.70 3.08
C LEU A 84 2.89 9.67 3.95
N THR A 85 3.75 10.70 3.87
CA THR A 85 4.94 10.80 4.71
C THR A 85 4.60 10.73 6.19
N ARG A 86 3.56 11.43 6.63
CA ARG A 86 3.09 11.38 8.02
C ARG A 86 2.55 10.00 8.40
N ALA A 87 1.78 9.38 7.53
CA ALA A 87 1.23 8.04 7.78
C ALA A 87 2.33 6.96 7.88
N LEU A 88 3.40 7.10 7.11
CA LEU A 88 4.55 6.19 7.16
C LEU A 88 5.46 6.40 8.38
N ALA A 89 5.36 7.54 9.06
CA ALA A 89 6.19 7.84 10.23
C ALA A 89 5.92 6.92 11.45
N ASP A 90 4.75 6.27 11.49
CA ASP A 90 4.43 5.27 12.52
C ASP A 90 5.19 3.95 12.34
N GLY A 91 5.78 3.72 11.17
CA GLY A 91 6.59 2.54 10.87
C GLY A 91 7.97 2.64 11.54
N ARG A 92 8.30 1.62 12.34
CA ARG A 92 9.62 1.51 12.97
C ARG A 92 10.54 0.70 12.08
N LEU A 93 11.49 1.38 11.44
CA LEU A 93 12.48 0.77 10.56
C LEU A 93 13.81 0.62 11.28
N VAL A 94 14.50 -0.49 10.98
CA VAL A 94 15.90 -0.71 11.35
C VAL A 94 16.69 -1.10 10.11
N ILE A 95 17.96 -0.70 10.09
CA ILE A 95 18.92 -1.20 9.11
C ILE A 95 19.41 -2.54 9.62
N THR A 96 19.43 -3.54 8.76
CA THR A 96 20.01 -4.86 9.02
C THR A 96 21.25 -5.05 8.18
N VAL A 97 22.21 -5.75 8.74
CA VAL A 97 23.41 -6.21 8.02
C VAL A 97 23.52 -7.72 8.27
N ASP A 98 23.54 -8.50 7.22
CA ASP A 98 23.66 -9.96 7.32
C ASP A 98 25.10 -10.42 7.42
N ALA A 99 25.31 -11.74 7.49
CA ALA A 99 26.64 -12.33 7.62
C ALA A 99 27.54 -12.09 6.39
N GLU A 100 26.95 -11.86 5.24
CA GLU A 100 27.62 -11.55 3.97
C GLU A 100 27.83 -10.03 3.78
N SER A 101 27.52 -9.23 4.81
CA SER A 101 27.60 -7.77 4.80
C SER A 101 26.61 -7.09 3.86
N ALA A 102 25.57 -7.78 3.42
CA ALA A 102 24.48 -7.14 2.67
C ALA A 102 23.62 -6.30 3.61
N VAL A 103 23.26 -5.11 3.14
CA VAL A 103 22.49 -4.12 3.91
C VAL A 103 21.03 -4.18 3.46
N GLY A 104 20.12 -4.23 4.41
CA GLY A 104 18.69 -4.21 4.17
C GLY A 104 17.93 -3.33 5.16
N LEU A 105 16.64 -3.20 4.91
CA LEU A 105 15.70 -2.57 5.83
C LEU A 105 14.76 -3.64 6.38
N ALA A 106 14.44 -3.54 7.66
CA ALA A 106 13.48 -4.42 8.32
C ALA A 106 12.57 -3.63 9.27
N SER A 107 11.43 -4.23 9.60
CA SER A 107 10.58 -3.70 10.67
C SER A 107 11.18 -4.03 12.04
N ALA A 108 11.26 -3.03 12.92
CA ALA A 108 11.58 -3.23 14.33
C ALA A 108 10.37 -3.69 15.15
N ALA A 109 9.16 -3.60 14.60
CA ALA A 109 7.93 -4.03 15.24
C ALA A 109 7.62 -5.49 14.89
N ARG A 110 7.04 -6.21 15.86
CA ARG A 110 6.45 -7.53 15.60
C ARG A 110 5.05 -7.35 15.02
N ALA A 111 4.48 -8.41 14.44
CA ALA A 111 3.17 -8.43 13.78
C ALA A 111 2.13 -7.56 14.50
N SER A 112 1.87 -6.38 13.93
CA SER A 112 1.06 -5.30 14.49
C SER A 112 0.85 -4.21 13.44
N TYR A 113 0.00 -3.21 13.72
CA TYR A 113 -0.16 -2.08 12.81
C TYR A 113 1.18 -1.37 12.46
N PRO A 114 2.09 -1.05 13.41
CA PRO A 114 3.40 -0.47 13.08
C PRO A 114 4.26 -1.36 12.17
N ASN A 115 4.12 -2.68 12.25
CA ASN A 115 4.80 -3.60 11.34
C ASN A 115 4.28 -3.45 9.89
N LEU A 116 2.95 -3.37 9.71
CA LEU A 116 2.38 -3.11 8.38
C LEU A 116 2.92 -1.79 7.81
N VAL A 117 2.91 -0.71 8.60
CA VAL A 117 3.41 0.60 8.15
C VAL A 117 4.89 0.52 7.76
N ALA A 118 5.70 -0.19 8.54
CA ALA A 118 7.11 -0.41 8.22
C ALA A 118 7.30 -1.18 6.91
N LEU A 119 6.54 -2.25 6.69
CA LEU A 119 6.60 -3.03 5.45
C LEU A 119 6.17 -2.20 4.24
N VAL A 120 5.13 -1.39 4.36
CA VAL A 120 4.73 -0.45 3.31
C VAL A 120 5.85 0.56 3.02
N ALA A 121 6.47 1.13 4.05
CA ALA A 121 7.56 2.10 3.88
C ALA A 121 8.78 1.48 3.19
N ILE A 122 9.17 0.26 3.57
CA ILE A 122 10.26 -0.50 2.93
C ILE A 122 9.93 -0.72 1.45
N THR A 123 8.73 -1.22 1.16
CA THR A 123 8.29 -1.50 -0.21
C THR A 123 8.29 -0.24 -1.07
N VAL A 124 7.81 0.90 -0.53
CA VAL A 124 7.86 2.19 -1.24
C VAL A 124 9.30 2.60 -1.55
N ALA A 125 10.21 2.48 -0.57
CA ALA A 125 11.61 2.84 -0.75
C ALA A 125 12.31 1.97 -1.80
N GLU A 126 12.13 0.65 -1.75
CA GLU A 126 12.68 -0.31 -2.71
C GLU A 126 12.10 -0.11 -4.11
N ALA A 127 10.79 0.09 -4.20
CA ALA A 127 10.11 0.38 -5.46
C ALA A 127 10.57 1.71 -6.08
N ALA A 128 10.81 2.73 -5.26
CA ALA A 128 11.35 4.00 -5.73
C ALA A 128 12.78 3.85 -6.25
N ALA A 129 13.62 3.09 -5.55
CA ALA A 129 15.00 2.81 -5.95
C ALA A 129 15.07 2.03 -7.28
N SER A 130 14.15 1.10 -7.53
CA SER A 130 14.06 0.31 -8.77
C SER A 130 13.29 0.98 -9.90
N GLY A 131 12.68 2.15 -9.66
CA GLY A 131 11.82 2.85 -10.63
C GLY A 131 10.41 2.28 -10.78
N GLY A 132 10.04 1.27 -10.00
CA GLY A 132 8.71 0.65 -10.03
C GLY A 132 7.62 1.50 -9.38
N TRP A 133 7.98 2.37 -8.44
CA TRP A 133 7.01 3.16 -7.68
C TRP A 133 6.10 4.03 -8.56
N LEU A 134 6.65 4.73 -9.53
CA LEU A 134 5.88 5.59 -10.44
C LEU A 134 5.01 4.83 -11.44
N ARG A 135 5.24 3.52 -11.59
CA ARG A 135 4.41 2.64 -12.43
C ARG A 135 3.19 2.12 -11.68
N LEU A 136 3.20 2.14 -10.35
CA LEU A 136 2.02 1.84 -9.56
C LEU A 136 1.09 3.06 -9.60
N LYS A 137 -0.09 2.89 -10.17
CA LYS A 137 -1.04 3.98 -10.47
C LYS A 137 -2.45 3.62 -10.03
N LEU A 138 -3.28 4.64 -9.89
CA LEU A 138 -4.72 4.48 -9.74
C LEU A 138 -5.42 4.77 -11.07
N CYS A 139 -6.35 3.92 -11.49
CA CYS A 139 -7.09 4.12 -12.73
C CYS A 139 -7.96 5.38 -12.64
N PRO A 140 -7.82 6.34 -13.58
CA PRO A 140 -8.50 7.63 -13.51
C PRO A 140 -9.92 7.57 -14.08
N VAL A 141 -10.34 6.43 -14.64
CA VAL A 141 -11.69 6.29 -15.16
C VAL A 141 -12.70 6.50 -14.04
N PRO A 142 -13.72 7.33 -14.22
CA PRO A 142 -14.75 7.57 -13.21
C PRO A 142 -15.28 6.26 -12.64
N ASN A 143 -15.41 6.20 -11.31
CA ASN A 143 -15.90 5.05 -10.55
C ASN A 143 -15.04 3.78 -10.64
N CYS A 144 -13.86 3.80 -11.25
CA CYS A 144 -12.94 2.67 -11.25
C CYS A 144 -12.03 2.67 -10.02
N GLY A 145 -11.17 3.66 -9.88
CA GLY A 145 -10.26 3.81 -8.73
C GLY A 145 -9.38 2.59 -8.42
N ARG A 146 -9.18 1.66 -9.37
CA ARG A 146 -8.38 0.46 -9.18
C ARG A 146 -6.90 0.80 -9.22
N ALA A 147 -6.15 0.36 -8.22
CA ALA A 147 -4.69 0.39 -8.25
C ALA A 147 -4.15 -0.73 -9.15
N PHE A 148 -3.18 -0.40 -10.00
CA PHE A 148 -2.59 -1.33 -10.97
C PHE A 148 -1.14 -0.94 -11.28
N HIS A 149 -0.35 -1.91 -11.73
CA HIS A 149 0.98 -1.69 -12.25
C HIS A 149 0.89 -1.38 -13.76
N ASP A 150 1.32 -0.19 -14.15
CA ASP A 150 1.24 0.28 -15.54
C ASP A 150 2.50 -0.08 -16.33
N GLU A 151 2.49 -1.26 -16.91
CA GLU A 151 3.58 -1.74 -17.79
C GLU A 151 3.50 -1.12 -19.19
N SER A 152 2.29 -0.85 -19.65
CA SER A 152 2.03 -0.36 -21.02
C SER A 152 2.22 1.15 -21.18
N GLY A 153 2.24 1.91 -20.08
CA GLY A 153 2.25 3.36 -20.10
C GLY A 153 0.90 3.99 -20.48
N SER A 154 -0.18 3.19 -20.58
CA SER A 154 -1.51 3.68 -20.95
C SER A 154 -2.17 4.54 -19.87
N GLY A 155 -1.71 4.45 -18.63
CA GLY A 155 -2.32 5.10 -17.48
C GLY A 155 -3.69 4.54 -17.10
N ARG A 156 -4.10 3.38 -17.63
CA ARG A 156 -5.40 2.75 -17.40
C ARG A 156 -5.22 1.29 -17.00
N CYS A 157 -6.05 0.81 -16.06
CA CYS A 157 -6.05 -0.60 -15.70
C CYS A 157 -6.52 -1.49 -16.87
N ALA A 158 -6.26 -2.80 -16.80
CA ALA A 158 -6.57 -3.76 -17.85
C ALA A 158 -8.04 -3.73 -18.32
N ARG A 159 -8.97 -3.33 -17.44
CA ARG A 159 -10.39 -3.17 -17.81
C ARG A 159 -10.66 -1.98 -18.75
N HIS A 160 -9.79 -0.98 -18.75
CA HIS A 160 -9.97 0.30 -19.42
C HIS A 160 -8.81 0.63 -20.36
N ALA A 161 -7.84 -0.27 -20.50
CA ALA A 161 -6.77 -0.11 -21.47
C ALA A 161 -7.35 -0.17 -22.89
N PRO A 162 -6.89 0.68 -23.82
CA PRO A 162 -7.25 0.54 -25.22
C PRO A 162 -6.73 -0.82 -25.73
N GLY A 163 -7.59 -1.55 -26.43
CA GLY A 163 -7.23 -2.80 -27.09
C GLY A 163 -6.21 -2.61 -28.21
#